data_0d9ba9f62d61acf131e950cb741177b6
#
_entry.id   0d9ba9f62d61acf131e950cb741177b6
#
_cell.length_a   1.000
_cell.length_b   1.000
_cell.length_c   1.000
_cell.angle_alpha   90.00
_cell.angle_beta   90.00
_cell.angle_gamma   90.00
#
_symmetry.space_group_name_H-M   'P 1'
#
loop_
_entity.id
_entity.type
_entity.pdbx_description
1 polymer ?
#
loop_
_entity_poly.entity_id
_entity_poly.type
_entity_poly.pdbx_seq_one_letter_code
_entity_poly.pdbx_strand_id
1 'polypeptide(L)'
;MKTKLSAVWLAILAGVLCITSFSDGIYAHLDLKTNYNAVSTEDSASIISQSTRSEAEIWSLLQQGTGYVVLIRHALAPGTGDPSNFQLDDCSTQRNLSDTGRAQAVRIGEAFESRQIPIDRVLSSQWCRCLETARLMDVGSIEPLPALNSTFYDPSAETERTDRIRELIIDNRNTPGTVVMVTHASNISAIAGTSVQSGGIVVLQADESEQINFIGQIEAF
;
A
#
# COMPACT_ATOMS: atom_id res chain seq x y z
N MET A 1 -44.40 -7.55 41.21
CA MET A 1 -44.37 -6.36 42.10
C MET A 1 -43.52 -5.31 41.36
N LYS A 2 -44.23 -4.34 40.83
CA LYS A 2 -44.16 -2.86 41.06
C LYS A 2 -42.86 -2.22 40.63
N THR A 3 -42.83 -1.56 39.40
CA THR A 3 -43.05 -0.11 39.14
C THR A 3 -41.87 0.76 39.53
N LYS A 4 -41.34 1.66 38.69
CA LYS A 4 -41.83 2.92 38.06
C LYS A 4 -40.72 3.42 37.11
N LEU A 5 -40.92 3.77 35.86
CA LEU A 5 -41.34 5.03 35.28
C LEU A 5 -40.86 6.31 35.96
N SER A 6 -40.10 7.11 35.21
CA SER A 6 -40.37 8.55 35.06
C SER A 6 -39.62 9.17 33.90
N ALA A 7 -40.39 9.70 32.99
CA ALA A 7 -40.07 10.66 31.94
C ALA A 7 -40.27 12.08 32.52
N VAL A 8 -39.60 13.09 31.95
CA VAL A 8 -40.00 14.52 31.87
C VAL A 8 -39.11 15.11 30.75
N TRP A 9 -39.57 15.48 29.55
CA TRP A 9 -40.29 16.62 29.06
C TRP A 9 -39.68 17.96 29.50
N LEU A 10 -39.20 18.82 28.59
CA LEU A 10 -39.94 19.98 28.08
C LEU A 10 -39.15 20.71 26.95
N ALA A 11 -39.84 20.98 25.87
CA ALA A 11 -39.50 21.93 24.84
C ALA A 11 -39.90 23.36 25.25
N ILE A 12 -39.20 24.38 24.76
CA ILE A 12 -39.79 25.73 24.62
C ILE A 12 -39.41 26.32 23.26
N LEU A 13 -40.43 26.70 22.56
CA LEU A 13 -40.52 27.44 21.29
C LEU A 13 -40.42 28.93 21.53
N ALA A 14 -40.10 29.63 20.46
CA ALA A 14 -40.62 30.90 19.97
C ALA A 14 -39.88 32.19 20.25
N GLY A 15 -39.77 32.99 19.19
CA GLY A 15 -39.63 34.42 19.27
C GLY A 15 -39.14 35.05 17.96
N VAL A 16 -39.99 35.06 16.92
CA VAL A 16 -39.87 35.95 15.77
C VAL A 16 -40.25 37.36 16.23
N LEU A 17 -39.42 38.37 15.92
CA LEU A 17 -39.89 39.71 15.77
C LEU A 17 -39.08 40.48 14.74
N CYS A 18 -39.76 40.84 13.67
CA CYS A 18 -39.37 41.71 12.61
C CYS A 18 -39.54 43.18 13.08
N ILE A 19 -38.53 44.03 12.96
CA ILE A 19 -38.76 45.48 12.90
C ILE A 19 -37.84 46.08 11.85
N THR A 20 -38.50 46.64 10.83
CA THR A 20 -37.94 47.51 9.80
C THR A 20 -37.72 48.92 10.37
N SER A 21 -36.56 49.50 10.09
CA SER A 21 -36.47 50.97 10.03
C SER A 21 -35.32 51.40 9.12
N PHE A 22 -35.71 52.16 8.11
CA PHE A 22 -34.87 52.97 7.23
C PHE A 22 -34.15 54.06 7.98
N SER A 23 -32.89 54.34 7.67
CA SER A 23 -32.38 55.71 7.52
C SER A 23 -31.00 55.75 6.88
N ASP A 24 -30.86 56.68 6.01
CA ASP A 24 -29.83 57.06 5.10
C ASP A 24 -28.39 57.22 5.65
N GLY A 25 -27.41 56.90 4.75
CA GLY A 25 -26.28 57.82 4.51
C GLY A 25 -25.03 57.59 5.32
N ILE A 26 -24.03 57.12 4.68
CA ILE A 26 -22.71 57.72 4.48
C ILE A 26 -21.79 56.64 3.88
N TYR A 27 -21.46 56.80 2.60
CA TYR A 27 -20.42 56.04 1.94
C TYR A 27 -19.05 56.47 2.50
N ALA A 28 -18.47 55.70 3.39
CA ALA A 28 -17.07 55.83 3.71
C ALA A 28 -16.31 54.83 2.79
N HIS A 29 -15.61 55.38 1.81
CA HIS A 29 -14.58 54.66 1.06
C HIS A 29 -13.50 54.20 2.02
N LEU A 30 -13.53 52.92 2.35
CA LEU A 30 -12.38 52.25 2.98
C LEU A 30 -11.51 51.70 1.84
N ASP A 31 -10.45 52.42 1.52
CA ASP A 31 -9.32 51.93 0.74
C ASP A 31 -8.66 50.77 1.52
N LEU A 32 -9.12 49.56 1.27
CA LEU A 32 -8.42 48.36 1.64
C LEU A 32 -7.21 48.16 0.71
N LYS A 33 -6.10 48.81 1.05
CA LYS A 33 -4.79 48.42 0.54
C LYS A 33 -4.53 46.98 1.03
N THR A 34 -4.91 45.99 0.24
CA THR A 34 -4.49 44.60 0.37
C THR A 34 -2.98 44.58 0.20
N ASN A 35 -2.26 44.53 1.32
CA ASN A 35 -0.88 44.09 1.32
C ASN A 35 -0.83 42.63 0.93
N TYR A 36 -0.71 42.36 -0.36
CA TYR A 36 -0.23 41.07 -0.84
C TYR A 36 1.27 41.04 -0.47
N ASN A 37 1.58 40.46 0.68
CA ASN A 37 2.90 39.93 0.91
C ASN A 37 3.16 38.91 -0.18
N ALA A 38 4.01 39.23 -1.13
CA ALA A 38 4.57 38.30 -2.07
C ALA A 38 5.26 37.21 -1.23
N VAL A 39 4.58 36.08 -1.06
CA VAL A 39 5.22 34.84 -0.60
C VAL A 39 6.28 34.55 -1.66
N SER A 40 7.53 34.60 -1.23
CA SER A 40 8.66 34.35 -2.10
C SER A 40 8.50 33.00 -2.75
N THR A 41 8.66 32.95 -4.06
CA THR A 41 8.58 31.75 -4.90
C THR A 41 9.65 30.71 -4.57
N GLU A 42 10.49 30.97 -3.57
CA GLU A 42 11.55 30.05 -3.13
C GLU A 42 11.05 28.97 -2.14
N ASP A 43 9.98 29.25 -1.37
CA ASP A 43 9.42 28.24 -0.43
C ASP A 43 8.52 27.19 -1.12
N SER A 44 8.08 27.44 -2.35
CA SER A 44 7.25 26.48 -3.09
C SER A 44 8.07 25.40 -3.80
N ALA A 45 9.37 25.54 -3.92
CA ALA A 45 10.26 24.57 -4.58
C ALA A 45 10.72 23.44 -3.65
N SER A 46 10.54 23.57 -2.33
CA SER A 46 10.98 22.56 -1.37
C SER A 46 9.96 21.43 -1.13
N ILE A 47 8.74 21.54 -1.68
CA ILE A 47 7.66 20.55 -1.47
C ILE A 47 7.52 19.57 -2.64
N ILE A 48 8.23 19.75 -3.75
CA ILE A 48 8.15 18.86 -4.91
C ILE A 48 9.54 18.35 -5.27
N SER A 49 10.08 17.50 -4.44
CA SER A 49 11.17 16.62 -4.87
C SER A 49 11.21 15.34 -4.03
N GLN A 50 10.12 14.60 -3.97
CA GLN A 50 10.27 13.16 -3.98
C GLN A 50 10.50 12.78 -5.46
N SER A 51 11.72 13.00 -5.91
CA SER A 51 12.22 12.44 -7.16
C SER A 51 11.98 10.93 -7.09
N THR A 52 11.02 10.45 -7.86
CA THR A 52 10.82 9.01 -8.03
C THR A 52 12.12 8.47 -8.59
N ARG A 53 12.80 7.60 -7.81
CA ARG A 53 14.02 6.94 -8.29
C ARG A 53 13.71 6.21 -9.59
N SER A 54 14.63 6.26 -10.53
CA SER A 54 14.54 5.47 -11.74
C SER A 54 14.64 3.97 -11.40
N GLU A 55 14.08 3.11 -12.22
CA GLU A 55 14.22 1.65 -12.03
C GLU A 55 15.68 1.21 -11.96
N ALA A 56 16.58 1.82 -12.74
CA ALA A 56 18.00 1.51 -12.69
C ALA A 56 18.64 1.82 -11.33
N GLU A 57 18.24 2.94 -10.71
CA GLU A 57 18.69 3.28 -9.35
C GLU A 57 18.15 2.30 -8.31
N ILE A 58 16.87 1.91 -8.43
CA ILE A 58 16.25 0.93 -7.53
C ILE A 58 17.00 -0.41 -7.62
N TRP A 59 17.27 -0.90 -8.82
CA TRP A 59 18.04 -2.13 -9.02
C TRP A 59 19.45 -2.04 -8.44
N SER A 60 20.12 -0.89 -8.61
CA SER A 60 21.45 -0.65 -8.02
C SER A 60 21.43 -0.69 -6.49
N LEU A 61 20.37 -0.18 -5.85
CA LEU A 61 20.19 -0.24 -4.40
C LEU A 61 19.98 -1.70 -3.93
N LEU A 62 19.17 -2.48 -4.63
CA LEU A 62 18.96 -3.89 -4.33
C LEU A 62 20.23 -4.72 -4.45
N GLN A 63 21.13 -4.40 -5.39
CA GLN A 63 22.44 -5.05 -5.52
C GLN A 63 23.35 -4.82 -4.30
N GLN A 64 23.21 -3.67 -3.62
CA GLN A 64 23.96 -3.35 -2.40
C GLN A 64 23.46 -4.11 -1.17
N GLY A 65 22.25 -4.58 -1.20
CA GLY A 65 21.66 -5.65 -0.47
C GLY A 65 21.70 -5.64 1.05
N THR A 66 21.20 -4.56 1.72
CA THR A 66 20.97 -4.60 3.17
C THR A 66 19.62 -3.99 3.51
N GLY A 67 18.78 -4.76 4.20
CA GLY A 67 17.51 -4.29 4.75
C GLY A 67 16.40 -4.06 3.74
N TYR A 68 16.59 -4.40 2.47
CA TYR A 68 15.55 -4.23 1.46
C TYR A 68 14.51 -5.34 1.53
N VAL A 69 13.25 -4.94 1.35
CA VAL A 69 12.12 -5.85 1.18
C VAL A 69 11.41 -5.48 -0.12
N VAL A 70 11.16 -6.47 -0.96
CA VAL A 70 10.37 -6.30 -2.19
C VAL A 70 9.03 -6.99 -2.04
N LEU A 71 7.94 -6.23 -2.24
CA LEU A 71 6.58 -6.76 -2.34
C LEU A 71 6.26 -6.94 -3.82
N ILE A 72 6.00 -8.17 -4.24
CA ILE A 72 5.66 -8.51 -5.62
C ILE A 72 4.19 -8.88 -5.67
N ARG A 73 3.40 -8.16 -6.47
CA ARG A 73 2.07 -8.64 -6.79
C ARG A 73 2.21 -9.90 -7.66
N HIS A 74 1.51 -10.98 -7.29
CA HIS A 74 1.50 -12.20 -8.09
C HIS A 74 1.38 -11.91 -9.59
N ALA A 75 1.98 -12.72 -10.42
CA ALA A 75 1.96 -12.58 -11.88
C ALA A 75 0.52 -12.69 -12.43
N LEU A 76 0.34 -12.43 -13.72
CA LEU A 76 -0.97 -12.28 -14.34
C LEU A 76 -1.85 -13.53 -14.15
N ALA A 77 -2.91 -13.35 -13.37
CA ALA A 77 -4.01 -14.29 -13.20
C ALA A 77 -5.28 -13.57 -13.68
N PRO A 78 -5.86 -13.90 -14.83
CA PRO A 78 -7.01 -13.20 -15.41
C PRO A 78 -8.25 -13.25 -14.53
N GLY A 79 -9.06 -12.18 -14.58
CA GLY A 79 -10.28 -12.04 -13.81
C GLY A 79 -10.08 -11.39 -12.44
N THR A 80 -11.14 -11.34 -11.66
CA THR A 80 -11.19 -10.75 -10.32
C THR A 80 -11.82 -11.74 -9.36
N GLY A 81 -11.24 -11.83 -8.17
CA GLY A 81 -11.72 -12.79 -7.16
C GLY A 81 -11.30 -14.24 -7.44
N ASP A 82 -11.77 -15.13 -6.60
CA ASP A 82 -11.68 -16.59 -6.77
C ASP A 82 -13.10 -17.17 -6.87
N PRO A 83 -13.28 -18.39 -7.40
CA PRO A 83 -14.58 -19.07 -7.44
C PRO A 83 -15.24 -19.19 -6.06
N SER A 84 -16.56 -19.30 -6.02
CA SER A 84 -17.33 -19.39 -4.76
C SER A 84 -17.03 -20.64 -3.92
N ASN A 85 -16.47 -21.68 -4.54
CA ASN A 85 -16.03 -22.92 -3.90
C ASN A 85 -14.55 -22.90 -3.52
N PHE A 86 -13.95 -21.70 -3.38
CA PHE A 86 -12.54 -21.52 -3.04
C PHE A 86 -12.11 -22.35 -1.82
N GLN A 87 -11.01 -23.06 -1.97
CA GLN A 87 -10.27 -23.76 -0.92
C GLN A 87 -8.79 -23.44 -1.06
N LEU A 88 -8.13 -23.08 0.06
CA LEU A 88 -6.75 -22.60 0.06
C LEU A 88 -5.76 -23.68 -0.41
N ASP A 89 -6.01 -24.93 -0.08
CA ASP A 89 -5.18 -26.09 -0.38
C ASP A 89 -5.52 -26.80 -1.69
N ASP A 90 -6.55 -26.32 -2.41
CA ASP A 90 -6.97 -26.88 -3.71
C ASP A 90 -6.89 -25.83 -4.82
N CYS A 91 -5.80 -25.88 -5.60
CA CYS A 91 -5.57 -24.96 -6.70
C CYS A 91 -6.64 -25.05 -7.81
N SER A 92 -7.37 -26.15 -7.93
CA SER A 92 -8.44 -26.28 -8.93
C SER A 92 -9.65 -25.40 -8.61
N THR A 93 -9.78 -24.96 -7.37
CA THR A 93 -10.84 -24.06 -6.88
C THR A 93 -10.40 -22.59 -6.87
N GLN A 94 -9.21 -22.28 -7.36
CA GLN A 94 -8.62 -20.94 -7.32
C GLN A 94 -8.49 -20.32 -8.70
N ARG A 95 -8.43 -19.00 -8.73
CA ARG A 95 -7.99 -18.25 -9.90
C ARG A 95 -6.47 -18.35 -10.02
N ASN A 96 -5.99 -19.02 -11.05
CA ASN A 96 -4.58 -19.34 -11.27
C ASN A 96 -3.93 -18.46 -12.34
N LEU A 97 -2.61 -18.57 -12.46
CA LEU A 97 -1.85 -17.85 -13.49
C LEU A 97 -2.27 -18.31 -14.90
N SER A 98 -2.30 -17.36 -15.83
CA SER A 98 -2.31 -17.66 -17.26
C SER A 98 -0.92 -18.08 -17.74
N ASP A 99 -0.82 -18.60 -18.97
CA ASP A 99 0.50 -18.88 -19.58
C ASP A 99 1.34 -17.60 -19.71
N THR A 100 0.71 -16.47 -20.03
CA THR A 100 1.37 -15.15 -20.00
C THR A 100 1.87 -14.80 -18.59
N GLY A 101 1.07 -15.09 -17.56
CA GLY A 101 1.49 -14.88 -16.16
C GLY A 101 2.65 -15.78 -15.75
N ARG A 102 2.66 -17.04 -16.20
CA ARG A 102 3.80 -17.94 -15.95
C ARG A 102 5.08 -17.42 -16.61
N ALA A 103 5.00 -17.01 -17.88
CA ALA A 103 6.12 -16.40 -18.57
C ALA A 103 6.58 -15.09 -17.91
N GLN A 104 5.64 -14.28 -17.38
CA GLN A 104 5.94 -13.08 -16.62
C GLN A 104 6.73 -13.42 -15.33
N ALA A 105 6.30 -14.43 -14.57
CA ALA A 105 6.99 -14.84 -13.35
C ALA A 105 8.44 -15.28 -13.63
N VAL A 106 8.67 -16.01 -14.72
CA VAL A 106 10.03 -16.37 -15.16
C VAL A 106 10.88 -15.12 -15.45
N ARG A 107 10.35 -14.16 -16.21
CA ARG A 107 11.08 -12.90 -16.52
C ARG A 107 11.40 -12.10 -15.26
N ILE A 108 10.54 -12.10 -14.26
CA ILE A 108 10.83 -11.46 -12.96
C ILE A 108 12.06 -12.14 -12.35
N GLY A 109 12.10 -13.45 -12.27
CA GLY A 109 13.24 -14.19 -11.74
C GLY A 109 14.53 -13.91 -12.49
N GLU A 110 14.50 -13.97 -13.83
CA GLU A 110 15.63 -13.62 -14.70
C GLU A 110 16.13 -12.19 -14.46
N ALA A 111 15.24 -11.25 -14.14
CA ALA A 111 15.62 -9.88 -13.82
C ALA A 111 16.41 -9.77 -12.52
N PHE A 112 16.08 -10.56 -11.51
CA PHE A 112 16.84 -10.66 -10.25
C PHE A 112 18.18 -11.36 -10.46
N GLU A 113 18.18 -12.50 -11.15
CA GLU A 113 19.37 -13.30 -11.42
C GLU A 113 20.41 -12.54 -12.26
N SER A 114 20.00 -11.97 -13.40
CA SER A 114 20.89 -11.23 -14.29
C SER A 114 21.56 -10.02 -13.63
N ARG A 115 20.91 -9.47 -12.58
CA ARG A 115 21.45 -8.36 -11.78
C ARG A 115 22.18 -8.83 -10.53
N GLN A 116 22.24 -10.14 -10.30
CA GLN A 116 22.90 -10.71 -9.13
C GLN A 116 22.39 -10.13 -7.80
N ILE A 117 21.05 -9.93 -7.69
CA ILE A 117 20.44 -9.42 -6.45
C ILE A 117 20.62 -10.46 -5.35
N PRO A 118 21.27 -10.12 -4.22
CA PRO A 118 21.41 -11.05 -3.11
C PRO A 118 20.04 -11.26 -2.44
N ILE A 119 19.54 -12.49 -2.45
CA ILE A 119 18.27 -12.86 -1.83
C ILE A 119 18.55 -13.58 -0.50
N ASP A 120 17.95 -13.07 0.58
CA ASP A 120 17.99 -13.70 1.90
C ASP A 120 16.85 -14.72 2.05
N ARG A 121 15.59 -14.28 1.77
CA ARG A 121 14.40 -15.11 1.93
C ARG A 121 13.39 -14.85 0.82
N VAL A 122 12.62 -15.90 0.49
CA VAL A 122 11.45 -15.79 -0.40
C VAL A 122 10.20 -16.22 0.35
N LEU A 123 9.35 -15.26 0.69
CA LEU A 123 8.09 -15.46 1.38
C LEU A 123 6.93 -15.36 0.39
N SER A 124 5.92 -16.20 0.52
CA SER A 124 4.76 -16.17 -0.38
C SER A 124 3.44 -16.32 0.36
N SER A 125 2.43 -15.61 -0.11
CA SER A 125 1.04 -15.96 0.18
C SER A 125 0.80 -17.42 -0.17
N GLN A 126 -0.08 -18.08 0.59
CA GLN A 126 -0.47 -19.48 0.39
C GLN A 126 -1.39 -19.68 -0.82
N TRP A 127 -1.87 -18.61 -1.48
CA TRP A 127 -2.64 -18.72 -2.73
C TRP A 127 -1.79 -19.33 -3.84
N CYS A 128 -2.38 -20.26 -4.59
CA CYS A 128 -1.68 -20.99 -5.65
C CYS A 128 -1.00 -20.07 -6.67
N ARG A 129 -1.64 -18.99 -7.08
CA ARG A 129 -1.04 -17.99 -7.99
C ARG A 129 0.20 -17.29 -7.42
N CYS A 130 0.26 -17.09 -6.09
CA CYS A 130 1.44 -16.51 -5.45
C CYS A 130 2.57 -17.54 -5.32
N LEU A 131 2.25 -18.75 -4.86
CA LEU A 131 3.20 -19.86 -4.78
C LEU A 131 3.77 -20.22 -6.16
N GLU A 132 2.92 -20.24 -7.20
CA GLU A 132 3.36 -20.51 -8.57
C GLU A 132 4.23 -19.37 -9.11
N THR A 133 3.90 -18.11 -8.81
CA THR A 133 4.77 -16.95 -9.16
C THR A 133 6.13 -17.11 -8.51
N ALA A 134 6.20 -17.31 -7.20
CA ALA A 134 7.46 -17.47 -6.47
C ALA A 134 8.28 -18.66 -6.99
N ARG A 135 7.63 -19.79 -7.28
CA ARG A 135 8.28 -21.00 -7.82
C ARG A 135 8.89 -20.77 -9.20
N LEU A 136 8.17 -20.04 -10.08
CA LEU A 136 8.64 -19.77 -11.45
C LEU A 136 9.72 -18.69 -11.51
N MET A 137 9.76 -17.79 -10.53
CA MET A 137 10.88 -16.85 -10.36
C MET A 137 12.19 -17.56 -10.03
N ASP A 138 12.15 -18.68 -9.32
CA ASP A 138 13.29 -19.53 -8.99
C ASP A 138 14.49 -18.77 -8.37
N VAL A 139 14.21 -17.84 -7.46
CA VAL A 139 15.24 -16.99 -6.81
C VAL A 139 15.58 -17.42 -5.38
N GLY A 140 15.06 -18.56 -4.92
CA GLY A 140 15.34 -19.11 -3.59
C GLY A 140 14.24 -20.04 -3.07
N SER A 141 14.48 -20.63 -1.90
CA SER A 141 13.52 -21.50 -1.22
C SER A 141 12.30 -20.74 -0.75
N ILE A 142 11.10 -21.23 -1.05
CA ILE A 142 9.83 -20.55 -0.77
C ILE A 142 9.32 -20.94 0.61
N GLU A 143 9.04 -19.96 1.43
CA GLU A 143 8.37 -20.09 2.72
C GLU A 143 6.93 -19.55 2.62
N PRO A 144 5.88 -20.39 2.68
CA PRO A 144 4.50 -19.91 2.73
C PRO A 144 4.24 -19.13 4.02
N LEU A 145 3.67 -17.93 3.90
CA LEU A 145 3.40 -17.05 5.02
C LEU A 145 1.93 -16.58 5.01
N PRO A 146 1.10 -17.00 5.99
CA PRO A 146 -0.32 -16.60 6.05
C PRO A 146 -0.56 -15.09 6.10
N ALA A 147 0.34 -14.30 6.67
CA ALA A 147 0.23 -12.84 6.68
C ALA A 147 0.20 -12.22 5.27
N LEU A 148 0.80 -12.88 4.27
CA LEU A 148 0.77 -12.44 2.87
C LEU A 148 -0.50 -12.83 2.13
N ASN A 149 -1.44 -13.55 2.76
CA ASN A 149 -2.71 -13.96 2.18
C ASN A 149 -3.59 -12.75 1.87
N SER A 150 -4.44 -12.87 0.85
CA SER A 150 -5.27 -11.76 0.36
C SER A 150 -6.24 -11.24 1.43
N THR A 151 -6.20 -9.95 1.70
CA THR A 151 -7.19 -9.27 2.56
C THR A 151 -8.48 -8.92 1.82
N PHE A 152 -8.51 -9.08 0.50
CA PHE A 152 -9.69 -8.85 -0.32
C PHE A 152 -10.88 -9.75 0.07
N TYR A 153 -10.60 -11.00 0.47
CA TYR A 153 -11.61 -11.96 0.90
C TYR A 153 -11.90 -11.94 2.40
N ASP A 154 -10.96 -11.43 3.18
CA ASP A 154 -11.05 -11.34 4.62
C ASP A 154 -10.54 -9.97 5.10
N PRO A 155 -11.36 -8.93 4.92
CA PRO A 155 -10.99 -7.58 5.37
C PRO A 155 -10.80 -7.48 6.89
N SER A 156 -11.40 -8.40 7.66
CA SER A 156 -11.26 -8.41 9.13
C SER A 156 -9.84 -8.75 9.58
N ALA A 157 -9.09 -9.50 8.77
CA ALA A 157 -7.70 -9.84 9.03
C ALA A 157 -6.68 -8.81 8.49
N GLU A 158 -7.12 -7.71 7.89
CA GLU A 158 -6.22 -6.74 7.25
C GLU A 158 -5.24 -6.13 8.24
N THR A 159 -5.71 -5.67 9.37
CA THR A 159 -4.85 -5.04 10.39
C THR A 159 -3.79 -6.01 10.88
N GLU A 160 -4.18 -7.21 11.33
CA GLU A 160 -3.25 -8.23 11.84
C GLU A 160 -2.19 -8.62 10.79
N ARG A 161 -2.62 -8.86 9.56
CA ARG A 161 -1.71 -9.24 8.46
C ARG A 161 -0.76 -8.11 8.09
N THR A 162 -1.28 -6.88 8.01
CA THR A 162 -0.48 -5.69 7.68
C THR A 162 0.56 -5.42 8.76
N ASP A 163 0.19 -5.51 10.03
CA ASP A 163 1.10 -5.32 11.17
C ASP A 163 2.20 -6.39 11.14
N ARG A 164 1.84 -7.66 10.90
CA ARG A 164 2.82 -8.73 10.79
C ARG A 164 3.82 -8.53 9.64
N ILE A 165 3.36 -8.03 8.49
CA ILE A 165 4.26 -7.72 7.37
C ILE A 165 5.16 -6.52 7.71
N ARG A 166 4.64 -5.49 8.38
CA ARG A 166 5.44 -4.34 8.84
C ARG A 166 6.53 -4.76 9.82
N GLU A 167 6.20 -5.60 10.79
CA GLU A 167 7.20 -6.18 11.71
C GLU A 167 8.34 -6.87 10.95
N LEU A 168 8.01 -7.70 9.95
CA LEU A 168 9.02 -8.39 9.13
C LEU A 168 9.90 -7.42 8.34
N ILE A 169 9.34 -6.32 7.85
CA ILE A 169 10.11 -5.28 7.15
C ILE A 169 11.07 -4.59 8.12
N ILE A 170 10.61 -4.26 9.33
CA ILE A 170 11.40 -3.61 10.38
C ILE A 170 12.52 -4.55 10.87
N ASP A 171 12.19 -5.82 11.14
CA ASP A 171 13.16 -6.82 11.58
C ASP A 171 14.28 -7.05 10.55
N ASN A 172 13.97 -6.87 9.26
CA ASN A 172 14.93 -7.05 8.17
C ASN A 172 15.92 -5.89 8.00
N ARG A 173 15.74 -4.72 8.65
CA ARG A 173 16.48 -3.47 8.37
C ARG A 173 18.00 -3.59 8.33
N ASN A 174 18.57 -4.52 9.10
CA ASN A 174 20.01 -4.77 9.20
C ASN A 174 20.43 -6.12 8.61
N THR A 175 19.52 -6.84 7.96
CA THR A 175 19.83 -8.16 7.39
C THR A 175 20.48 -7.99 6.01
N PRO A 176 21.63 -8.63 5.75
CA PRO A 176 22.20 -8.66 4.40
C PRO A 176 21.28 -9.39 3.43
N GLY A 177 21.19 -8.87 2.20
CA GLY A 177 20.31 -9.43 1.17
C GLY A 177 18.91 -8.81 1.17
N THR A 178 18.10 -9.27 0.24
CA THR A 178 16.74 -8.79 -0.01
C THR A 178 15.73 -9.86 0.40
N VAL A 179 14.71 -9.49 1.16
CA VAL A 179 13.55 -10.35 1.39
C VAL A 179 12.53 -10.12 0.28
N VAL A 180 12.18 -11.20 -0.43
CA VAL A 180 11.15 -11.20 -1.47
C VAL A 180 9.83 -11.68 -0.87
N MET A 181 8.75 -10.92 -1.05
CA MET A 181 7.41 -11.24 -0.59
C MET A 181 6.42 -11.25 -1.76
N VAL A 182 5.97 -12.42 -2.19
CA VAL A 182 4.95 -12.54 -3.25
C VAL A 182 3.56 -12.52 -2.61
N THR A 183 2.76 -11.51 -2.98
CA THR A 183 1.49 -11.22 -2.34
C THR A 183 0.43 -10.65 -3.31
N HIS A 184 -0.54 -9.92 -2.81
CA HIS A 184 -1.72 -9.41 -3.52
C HIS A 184 -1.77 -7.89 -3.54
N ALA A 185 -2.53 -7.32 -4.49
CA ALA A 185 -2.68 -5.86 -4.62
C ALA A 185 -3.21 -5.21 -3.33
N SER A 186 -4.15 -5.84 -2.61
CA SER A 186 -4.69 -5.33 -1.35
C SER A 186 -3.61 -5.14 -0.29
N ASN A 187 -2.74 -6.13 -0.11
CA ASN A 187 -1.67 -6.08 0.87
C ASN A 187 -0.62 -5.01 0.50
N ILE A 188 -0.23 -4.91 -0.77
CA ILE A 188 0.68 -3.87 -1.24
C ILE A 188 0.10 -2.49 -0.99
N SER A 189 -1.19 -2.29 -1.29
CA SER A 189 -1.87 -1.01 -1.05
C SER A 189 -1.93 -0.65 0.44
N ALA A 190 -2.21 -1.62 1.32
CA ALA A 190 -2.29 -1.41 2.77
C ALA A 190 -0.92 -1.05 3.39
N ILE A 191 0.18 -1.55 2.83
CA ILE A 191 1.52 -1.35 3.37
C ILE A 191 2.21 -0.13 2.76
N ALA A 192 2.17 -0.02 1.44
CA ALA A 192 2.94 0.97 0.68
C ALA A 192 2.11 2.17 0.20
N GLY A 193 0.78 2.17 0.41
CA GLY A 193 -0.11 3.26 -0.05
C GLY A 193 -0.18 3.42 -1.57
N THR A 194 0.31 2.43 -2.33
CA THR A 194 0.34 2.45 -3.79
C THR A 194 -0.19 1.14 -4.37
N SER A 195 -0.40 1.10 -5.67
CA SER A 195 -0.81 -0.10 -6.38
C SER A 195 0.10 -0.37 -7.57
N VAL A 196 0.31 -1.66 -7.87
CA VAL A 196 1.08 -2.10 -9.03
C VAL A 196 0.27 -3.10 -9.86
N GLN A 197 0.60 -3.21 -11.13
CA GLN A 197 0.04 -4.23 -12.01
C GLN A 197 0.48 -5.64 -11.56
N SER A 198 -0.14 -6.69 -12.09
CA SER A 198 0.32 -8.07 -11.87
C SER A 198 1.78 -8.21 -12.29
N GLY A 199 2.61 -8.77 -11.43
CA GLY A 199 4.07 -8.86 -11.61
C GLY A 199 4.84 -7.59 -11.29
N GLY A 200 4.18 -6.48 -10.94
CA GLY A 200 4.84 -5.26 -10.50
C GLY A 200 5.41 -5.39 -9.08
N ILE A 201 6.45 -4.64 -8.79
CA ILE A 201 7.27 -4.71 -7.60
C ILE A 201 7.25 -3.38 -6.87
N VAL A 202 7.08 -3.40 -5.55
CA VAL A 202 7.32 -2.27 -4.65
C VAL A 202 8.53 -2.58 -3.79
N VAL A 203 9.45 -1.64 -3.65
CA VAL A 203 10.65 -1.76 -2.84
C VAL A 203 10.52 -0.89 -1.61
N LEU A 204 10.75 -1.49 -0.45
CA LEU A 204 10.66 -0.89 0.88
C LEU A 204 11.96 -1.12 1.66
N GLN A 205 12.22 -0.24 2.62
CA GLN A 205 13.29 -0.40 3.60
C GLN A 205 12.88 0.28 4.90
N ALA A 206 13.10 -0.37 6.03
CA ALA A 206 12.98 0.30 7.33
C ALA A 206 14.28 1.00 7.70
N ASP A 207 14.17 2.16 8.36
CA ASP A 207 15.32 2.90 8.90
C ASP A 207 15.55 2.58 10.39
N GLU A 208 16.56 3.20 10.99
CA GLU A 208 16.94 3.01 12.39
C GLU A 208 15.84 3.44 13.37
N SER A 209 14.92 4.32 12.95
CA SER A 209 13.76 4.73 13.74
C SER A 209 12.53 3.82 13.53
N GLU A 210 12.71 2.70 12.84
CA GLU A 210 11.66 1.74 12.49
C GLU A 210 10.59 2.30 11.53
N GLN A 211 10.89 3.43 10.87
CA GLN A 211 10.03 3.96 9.83
C GLN A 211 10.24 3.21 8.52
N ILE A 212 9.15 2.71 7.95
CA ILE A 212 9.18 2.03 6.64
C ILE A 212 9.12 3.09 5.54
N ASN A 213 10.17 3.12 4.73
CA ASN A 213 10.34 4.06 3.64
C ASN A 213 10.01 3.37 2.31
N PHE A 214 9.22 4.05 1.48
CA PHE A 214 9.00 3.68 0.09
C PHE A 214 10.22 4.08 -0.74
N ILE A 215 10.94 3.11 -1.28
CA ILE A 215 12.15 3.32 -2.08
C ILE A 215 11.79 3.58 -3.54
N GLY A 216 10.79 2.87 -4.06
CA GLY A 216 10.27 3.02 -5.41
C GLY A 216 9.50 1.80 -5.87
N GLN A 217 9.12 1.81 -7.14
CA GLN A 217 8.46 0.68 -7.78
C GLN A 217 9.12 0.35 -9.11
N ILE A 218 9.02 -0.92 -9.50
CA ILE A 218 9.48 -1.44 -10.78
C ILE A 218 8.24 -1.95 -11.49
N GLU A 219 8.06 -1.52 -12.72
CA GLU A 219 6.91 -1.89 -13.53
C GLU A 219 6.88 -3.40 -13.83
N ALA A 220 5.72 -3.88 -14.24
CA ALA A 220 5.52 -5.29 -14.55
C ALA A 220 6.29 -5.71 -15.82
N PHE A 221 6.88 -6.89 -15.79
CA PHE A 221 7.67 -7.50 -16.86
C PHE A 221 6.81 -8.09 -17.97
#